data_38748141196cb459946d8f4b3d205fab
#
_entry.id   38748141196cb459946d8f4b3d205fab
#
_cell.length_a   1.000
_cell.length_b   1.000
_cell.length_c   1.000
_cell.angle_alpha   90.00
_cell.angle_beta   90.00
_cell.angle_gamma   90.00
#
_symmetry.space_group_name_H-M   'P 1'
#
loop_
_entity.id
_entity.type
_entity.pdbx_description
1 polymer ?
#
loop_
_entity_poly.entity_id
_entity_poly.type
_entity_poly.pdbx_seq_one_letter_code
_entity_poly.pdbx_strand_id
1 'polypeptide(L)'
;EMCIRDRYKRMKHRGVVCEKCGVEVTLAKVRRERMGHIELAAPVAHIWFLKSLPSRISLLLDMTLREIERILYFESFVVTDPGMTDLEKGQILDEEEYYEALENYGEEFEAGMGAESVKILLQDMNLEEEISEVISQIEGTNSEAKIKKLSKRLKILKGFVKSTNKPEWMILDVLPVLPPDLRPLVPLEGGRFATSDLNDCLLYTSDAADDP
;
A
#
# COMPACT_ATOMS: atom_id res chain seq x y z
N GLU A 1 -6.59 19.27 24.98
CA GLU A 1 -7.02 20.67 24.79
C GLU A 1 -7.15 21.44 26.11
N MET A 2 -7.67 20.84 27.19
CA MET A 2 -7.77 21.53 28.50
C MET A 2 -6.41 22.00 29.04
N CYS A 3 -5.35 21.21 28.89
CA CYS A 3 -4.01 21.62 29.38
C CYS A 3 -3.49 22.89 28.71
N ILE A 4 -3.68 23.02 27.38
CA ILE A 4 -3.23 24.21 26.64
C ILE A 4 -4.08 25.42 27.02
N ARG A 5 -5.40 25.27 27.10
CA ARG A 5 -6.35 26.33 27.38
C ARG A 5 -6.15 26.91 28.79
N ASP A 6 -5.84 26.08 29.75
CA ASP A 6 -5.74 26.48 31.16
C ASP A 6 -4.34 26.98 31.58
N ARG A 7 -3.27 26.41 30.97
CA ARG A 7 -1.88 26.72 31.31
C ARG A 7 -1.20 27.73 30.41
N TYR A 8 -1.52 27.70 29.11
CA TYR A 8 -0.79 28.41 28.05
C TYR A 8 -1.71 29.34 27.25
N LYS A 9 -2.34 30.30 27.89
CA LYS A 9 -3.37 31.17 27.30
C LYS A 9 -2.87 32.27 26.35
N ARG A 10 -1.56 32.53 26.25
CA ARG A 10 -1.02 33.71 25.53
C ARG A 10 0.05 33.32 24.52
N MET A 11 0.27 34.21 23.54
CA MET A 11 1.28 34.04 22.47
C MET A 11 2.72 33.86 23.00
N LYS A 12 3.02 34.31 24.21
CA LYS A 12 4.33 34.12 24.85
C LYS A 12 4.72 32.64 25.06
N HIS A 13 3.76 31.74 25.00
CA HIS A 13 3.96 30.30 25.17
C HIS A 13 4.02 29.54 23.82
N ARG A 14 4.09 30.25 22.69
CA ARG A 14 4.18 29.63 21.37
C ARG A 14 5.41 28.73 21.25
N GLY A 15 5.24 27.51 20.74
CA GLY A 15 6.31 26.52 20.60
C GLY A 15 6.62 25.73 21.89
N VAL A 16 5.93 25.98 22.98
CA VAL A 16 6.09 25.21 24.23
C VAL A 16 5.31 23.91 24.08
N VAL A 17 5.96 22.78 24.37
CA VAL A 17 5.31 21.47 24.44
C VAL A 17 4.80 21.23 25.85
N CYS A 18 3.54 20.88 26.01
CA CYS A 18 2.97 20.59 27.31
C CYS A 18 3.54 19.29 27.90
N GLU A 19 4.17 19.36 29.06
CA GLU A 19 4.80 18.19 29.72
C GLU A 19 3.79 17.07 30.07
N LYS A 20 2.50 17.42 30.25
CA LYS A 20 1.48 16.42 30.61
C LYS A 20 0.86 15.69 29.41
N CYS A 21 0.62 16.37 28.31
CA CYS A 21 -0.10 15.83 27.17
C CYS A 21 0.69 15.83 25.85
N GLY A 22 1.96 16.32 25.87
CA GLY A 22 2.83 16.33 24.70
C GLY A 22 2.39 17.28 23.57
N VAL A 23 1.31 18.05 23.74
CA VAL A 23 0.79 18.94 22.70
C VAL A 23 1.57 20.24 22.66
N GLU A 24 2.00 20.63 21.47
CA GLU A 24 2.68 21.91 21.21
C GLU A 24 1.68 23.08 21.15
N VAL A 25 2.02 24.18 21.79
CA VAL A 25 1.22 25.43 21.76
C VAL A 25 1.47 26.17 20.46
N THR A 26 0.52 26.08 19.53
CA THR A 26 0.60 26.71 18.20
C THR A 26 -0.67 27.48 17.88
N LEU A 27 -0.66 28.18 16.74
CA LEU A 27 -1.85 28.83 16.20
C LEU A 27 -2.84 27.78 15.68
N ALA A 28 -4.15 28.03 15.85
CA ALA A 28 -5.20 27.12 15.33
C ALA A 28 -5.10 26.88 13.81
N LYS A 29 -4.57 27.84 13.04
CA LYS A 29 -4.32 27.75 11.61
C LYS A 29 -3.43 26.56 11.22
N VAL A 30 -2.51 26.14 12.09
CA VAL A 30 -1.58 25.02 11.84
C VAL A 30 -2.34 23.71 11.60
N ARG A 31 -3.51 23.49 12.20
CA ARG A 31 -4.37 22.32 11.94
C ARG A 31 -4.82 22.23 10.48
N ARG A 32 -4.92 23.35 9.79
CA ARG A 32 -5.37 23.43 8.40
C ARG A 32 -4.23 23.28 7.40
N GLU A 33 -2.99 23.42 7.86
CA GLU A 33 -1.77 23.43 7.03
C GLU A 33 -0.96 22.12 7.16
N ARG A 34 -1.06 21.41 8.30
CA ARG A 34 -0.32 20.17 8.53
C ARG A 34 -1.01 18.97 7.86
N MET A 35 -0.20 18.07 7.32
CA MET A 35 -0.66 16.76 6.90
C MET A 35 -0.93 15.88 8.10
N GLY A 36 -2.00 15.11 8.03
CA GLY A 36 -2.31 14.01 8.93
C GLY A 36 -2.05 12.66 8.29
N HIS A 37 -2.37 11.60 9.01
CA HIS A 37 -2.38 10.23 8.48
C HIS A 37 -3.44 9.41 9.20
N ILE A 38 -3.88 8.36 8.54
CA ILE A 38 -4.78 7.33 9.09
C ILE A 38 -4.04 6.01 9.02
N GLU A 39 -3.84 5.35 10.13
CA GLU A 39 -3.34 3.98 10.18
C GLU A 39 -4.46 3.04 9.78
N LEU A 40 -4.23 2.24 8.75
CA LEU A 40 -5.22 1.29 8.24
C LEU A 40 -5.24 0.04 9.11
N ALA A 41 -6.42 -0.52 9.34
CA ALA A 41 -6.58 -1.78 10.08
C ALA A 41 -5.97 -2.99 9.33
N ALA A 42 -5.91 -2.91 7.99
CA ALA A 42 -5.28 -3.91 7.13
C ALA A 42 -4.58 -3.19 5.95
N PRO A 43 -3.49 -3.77 5.42
CA PRO A 43 -2.82 -3.24 4.24
C PRO A 43 -3.75 -3.18 3.02
N VAL A 44 -3.60 -2.15 2.19
CA VAL A 44 -4.42 -1.94 0.98
C VAL A 44 -3.53 -1.65 -0.22
N ALA A 45 -3.77 -2.33 -1.34
CA ALA A 45 -3.05 -2.07 -2.59
C ALA A 45 -3.48 -0.72 -3.19
N HIS A 46 -2.48 0.12 -3.51
CA HIS A 46 -2.76 1.39 -4.15
C HIS A 46 -3.26 1.19 -5.58
N ILE A 47 -4.43 1.75 -5.90
CA ILE A 47 -5.12 1.54 -7.17
C ILE A 47 -4.29 1.94 -8.41
N TRP A 48 -3.45 2.97 -8.30
CA TRP A 48 -2.60 3.40 -9.40
C TRP A 48 -1.52 2.39 -9.77
N PHE A 49 -1.10 1.55 -8.83
CA PHE A 49 -0.09 0.51 -9.09
C PHE A 49 -0.72 -0.83 -9.42
N LEU A 50 -1.97 -1.04 -9.01
CA LEU A 50 -2.73 -2.26 -9.29
C LEU A 50 -3.47 -2.19 -10.63
N LYS A 51 -4.34 -1.18 -10.82
CA LYS A 51 -5.28 -1.10 -11.98
C LYS A 51 -4.75 -0.32 -13.17
N SER A 52 -3.55 0.29 -13.09
CA SER A 52 -2.94 0.92 -14.26
C SER A 52 -2.57 -0.13 -15.32
N LEU A 53 -2.64 0.25 -16.59
CA LEU A 53 -2.24 -0.64 -17.68
C LEU A 53 -0.89 -0.17 -18.28
N PRO A 54 0.17 -0.97 -18.17
CA PRO A 54 0.27 -2.25 -17.43
C PRO A 54 0.36 -2.08 -15.91
N SER A 55 -0.21 -3.02 -15.15
CA SER A 55 -0.10 -3.04 -13.70
C SER A 55 1.36 -3.18 -13.26
N ARG A 56 1.79 -2.30 -12.36
CA ARG A 56 3.19 -2.32 -11.86
C ARG A 56 3.43 -3.48 -10.92
N ILE A 57 2.46 -3.77 -10.05
CA ILE A 57 2.53 -4.92 -9.12
C ILE A 57 2.60 -6.22 -9.93
N SER A 58 1.73 -6.37 -10.95
CA SER A 58 1.73 -7.54 -11.85
C SER A 58 3.07 -7.75 -12.56
N LEU A 59 3.68 -6.66 -13.06
CA LEU A 59 4.96 -6.76 -13.75
C LEU A 59 6.12 -7.10 -12.82
N LEU A 60 6.10 -6.65 -11.57
CA LEU A 60 7.13 -6.99 -10.60
C LEU A 60 7.05 -8.45 -10.18
N LEU A 61 5.88 -8.92 -9.80
CA LEU A 61 5.66 -10.30 -9.33
C LEU A 61 5.59 -11.32 -10.48
N ASP A 62 5.64 -10.88 -11.74
CA ASP A 62 5.40 -11.69 -12.96
C ASP A 62 4.07 -12.48 -12.95
N MET A 63 3.10 -11.95 -12.23
CA MET A 63 1.73 -12.48 -12.16
C MET A 63 0.81 -11.71 -13.08
N THR A 64 -0.30 -12.33 -13.50
CA THR A 64 -1.36 -11.62 -14.21
C THR A 64 -2.16 -10.73 -13.25
N LEU A 65 -2.78 -9.68 -13.77
CA LEU A 65 -3.63 -8.82 -12.95
C LEU A 65 -4.78 -9.58 -12.29
N ARG A 66 -5.37 -10.57 -13.04
CA ARG A 66 -6.46 -11.42 -12.53
C ARG A 66 -6.01 -12.26 -11.33
N GLU A 67 -4.82 -12.81 -11.38
CA GLU A 67 -4.25 -13.59 -10.27
C GLU A 67 -4.06 -12.74 -9.02
N ILE A 68 -3.48 -11.54 -9.17
CA ILE A 68 -3.32 -10.61 -8.05
C ILE A 68 -4.69 -10.17 -7.49
N GLU A 69 -5.67 -9.91 -8.35
CA GLU A 69 -7.02 -9.57 -7.89
C GLU A 69 -7.66 -10.71 -7.09
N ARG A 70 -7.48 -11.98 -7.51
CA ARG A 70 -7.97 -13.15 -6.75
C ARG A 70 -7.33 -13.22 -5.35
N ILE A 71 -6.04 -12.93 -5.23
CA ILE A 71 -5.35 -12.88 -3.94
C ILE A 71 -5.90 -11.74 -3.09
N LEU A 72 -6.00 -10.53 -3.65
CA LEU A 72 -6.44 -9.33 -2.94
C LEU A 72 -7.89 -9.39 -2.48
N TYR A 73 -8.77 -10.07 -3.24
CA TYR A 73 -10.18 -10.24 -2.91
C TYR A 73 -10.47 -11.52 -2.09
N PHE A 74 -9.42 -12.16 -1.58
CA PHE A 74 -9.54 -13.37 -0.73
C PHE A 74 -10.21 -14.56 -1.44
N GLU A 75 -9.98 -14.71 -2.74
CA GLU A 75 -10.47 -15.84 -3.55
C GLU A 75 -9.43 -16.97 -3.67
N SER A 76 -8.13 -16.67 -3.49
CA SER A 76 -7.04 -17.63 -3.62
C SER A 76 -5.91 -17.31 -2.68
N PHE A 77 -5.20 -18.36 -2.25
CA PHE A 77 -3.98 -18.26 -1.48
C PHE A 77 -2.77 -18.02 -2.39
N VAL A 78 -1.75 -17.40 -1.86
CA VAL A 78 -0.43 -17.29 -2.50
C VAL A 78 0.64 -17.78 -1.54
N VAL A 79 1.56 -18.59 -2.02
CA VAL A 79 2.70 -19.09 -1.24
C VAL A 79 3.69 -17.94 -1.02
N THR A 80 3.87 -17.53 0.22
CA THR A 80 4.83 -16.48 0.61
C THR A 80 6.20 -17.06 0.89
N ASP A 81 6.25 -18.18 1.60
CA ASP A 81 7.47 -18.96 1.84
C ASP A 81 7.21 -20.45 1.55
N PRO A 82 7.89 -21.03 0.56
CA PRO A 82 7.75 -22.46 0.24
C PRO A 82 8.41 -23.39 1.25
N GLY A 83 9.28 -22.90 2.13
CA GLY A 83 10.03 -23.73 3.07
C GLY A 83 10.82 -24.85 2.39
N MET A 84 10.67 -26.11 2.88
CA MET A 84 11.30 -27.31 2.29
C MET A 84 10.31 -28.14 1.46
N THR A 85 9.27 -27.51 0.90
CA THR A 85 8.25 -28.20 0.11
C THR A 85 8.51 -28.07 -1.39
N ASP A 86 7.77 -28.84 -2.21
CA ASP A 86 7.84 -28.77 -3.68
C ASP A 86 7.08 -27.57 -4.26
N LEU A 87 6.55 -26.68 -3.40
CA LEU A 87 5.83 -25.48 -3.81
C LEU A 87 6.79 -24.39 -4.28
N GLU A 88 6.34 -23.53 -5.18
CA GLU A 88 7.12 -22.38 -5.63
C GLU A 88 6.64 -21.09 -4.94
N LYS A 89 7.58 -20.19 -4.61
CA LYS A 89 7.26 -18.88 -4.08
C LYS A 89 6.42 -18.09 -5.10
N GLY A 90 5.29 -17.55 -4.65
CA GLY A 90 4.34 -16.85 -5.54
C GLY A 90 3.36 -17.78 -6.26
N GLN A 91 3.40 -19.10 -6.04
CA GLN A 91 2.41 -20.03 -6.55
C GLN A 91 1.04 -19.70 -5.96
N ILE A 92 0.03 -19.71 -6.80
CA ILE A 92 -1.36 -19.48 -6.40
C ILE A 92 -2.02 -20.82 -6.16
N LEU A 93 -2.68 -20.94 -5.03
CA LEU A 93 -3.41 -22.13 -4.61
C LEU A 93 -4.89 -21.77 -4.45
N ASP A 94 -5.75 -22.61 -4.97
CA ASP A 94 -7.17 -22.58 -4.66
C ASP A 94 -7.40 -23.16 -3.25
N GLU A 95 -8.60 -23.03 -2.71
CA GLU A 95 -8.91 -23.49 -1.36
C GLU A 95 -8.68 -25.00 -1.21
N GLU A 96 -9.04 -25.79 -2.21
CA GLU A 96 -8.81 -27.25 -2.22
C GLU A 96 -7.31 -27.58 -2.26
N GLU A 97 -6.56 -26.95 -3.15
CA GLU A 97 -5.10 -27.14 -3.29
C GLU A 97 -4.35 -26.71 -2.01
N TYR A 98 -4.81 -25.66 -1.34
CA TYR A 98 -4.25 -25.22 -0.08
C TYR A 98 -4.43 -26.25 1.03
N TYR A 99 -5.62 -26.82 1.18
CA TYR A 99 -5.87 -27.87 2.17
C TYR A 99 -5.11 -29.17 1.85
N GLU A 100 -5.01 -29.55 0.58
CA GLU A 100 -4.18 -30.69 0.17
C GLU A 100 -2.69 -30.46 0.50
N ALA A 101 -2.18 -29.26 0.26
CA ALA A 101 -0.82 -28.89 0.62
C ALA A 101 -0.62 -28.92 2.15
N LEU A 102 -1.61 -28.44 2.92
CA LEU A 102 -1.57 -28.47 4.38
C LEU A 102 -1.56 -29.93 4.94
N GLU A 103 -2.33 -30.83 4.31
CA GLU A 103 -2.32 -32.26 4.68
C GLU A 103 -0.98 -32.93 4.35
N ASN A 104 -0.34 -32.57 3.24
CA ASN A 104 0.90 -33.18 2.78
C ASN A 104 2.14 -32.63 3.51
N TYR A 105 2.21 -31.31 3.73
CA TYR A 105 3.40 -30.62 4.21
C TYR A 105 3.23 -30.02 5.62
N GLY A 106 1.99 -29.97 6.16
CA GLY A 106 1.74 -29.39 7.46
C GLY A 106 2.06 -27.90 7.52
N GLU A 107 2.83 -27.50 8.53
CA GLU A 107 3.23 -26.10 8.75
C GLU A 107 4.63 -25.78 8.16
N GLU A 108 5.13 -26.59 7.21
CA GLU A 108 6.46 -26.38 6.63
C GLU A 108 6.50 -25.27 5.56
N PHE A 109 5.37 -24.76 5.13
CA PHE A 109 5.25 -23.65 4.18
C PHE A 109 4.34 -22.56 4.72
N GLU A 110 4.50 -21.34 4.23
CA GLU A 110 3.61 -20.22 4.54
C GLU A 110 2.87 -19.77 3.29
N ALA A 111 1.56 -19.69 3.40
CA ALA A 111 0.70 -19.13 2.36
C ALA A 111 -0.37 -18.24 2.99
N GLY A 112 -0.78 -17.20 2.26
CA GLY A 112 -1.76 -16.26 2.78
C GLY A 112 -2.59 -15.64 1.67
N MET A 113 -3.56 -14.83 2.07
CA MET A 113 -4.46 -14.09 1.19
C MET A 113 -4.38 -12.58 1.48
N GLY A 114 -4.91 -11.78 0.55
CA GLY A 114 -5.03 -10.35 0.74
C GLY A 114 -3.78 -9.55 0.42
N ALA A 115 -3.84 -8.26 0.70
CA ALA A 115 -2.76 -7.33 0.38
C ALA A 115 -1.50 -7.54 1.24
N GLU A 116 -1.64 -8.12 2.42
CA GLU A 116 -0.51 -8.43 3.30
C GLU A 116 0.44 -9.45 2.65
N SER A 117 -0.10 -10.54 2.08
CA SER A 117 0.69 -11.55 1.38
C SER A 117 1.40 -10.99 0.15
N VAL A 118 0.72 -10.14 -0.62
CA VAL A 118 1.32 -9.42 -1.75
C VAL A 118 2.46 -8.50 -1.27
N LYS A 119 2.29 -7.86 -0.12
CA LYS A 119 3.32 -7.01 0.49
C LYS A 119 4.55 -7.81 0.89
N ILE A 120 4.38 -8.97 1.53
CA ILE A 120 5.47 -9.88 1.90
C ILE A 120 6.26 -10.29 0.65
N LEU A 121 5.58 -10.72 -0.42
CA LEU A 121 6.24 -11.07 -1.67
C LEU A 121 7.07 -9.93 -2.27
N LEU A 122 6.57 -8.68 -2.16
CA LEU A 122 7.30 -7.50 -2.63
C LEU A 122 8.48 -7.11 -1.72
N GLN A 123 8.39 -7.37 -0.41
CA GLN A 123 9.46 -7.13 0.56
C GLN A 123 10.63 -8.09 0.38
N ASP A 124 10.32 -9.36 0.16
CA ASP A 124 11.31 -10.43 0.06
C ASP A 124 11.97 -10.51 -1.33
N MET A 125 11.53 -9.66 -2.28
CA MET A 125 12.06 -9.65 -3.63
C MET A 125 13.48 -9.08 -3.66
N ASN A 126 14.44 -9.87 -4.12
CA ASN A 126 15.79 -9.38 -4.42
C ASN A 126 15.85 -8.78 -5.83
N LEU A 127 15.81 -7.46 -5.91
CA LEU A 127 15.76 -6.74 -7.19
C LEU A 127 16.97 -7.00 -8.10
N GLU A 128 18.15 -7.25 -7.54
CA GLU A 128 19.38 -7.47 -8.34
C GLU A 128 19.39 -8.88 -8.96
N GLU A 129 18.96 -9.88 -8.22
CA GLU A 129 18.78 -11.26 -8.71
C GLU A 129 17.71 -11.30 -9.80
N GLU A 130 16.56 -10.70 -9.57
CA GLU A 130 15.47 -10.60 -10.55
C GLU A 130 15.90 -9.91 -11.86
N ILE A 131 16.72 -8.86 -11.77
CA ILE A 131 17.28 -8.19 -12.96
C ILE A 131 18.18 -9.14 -13.75
N SER A 132 19.02 -9.89 -13.07
CA SER A 132 19.95 -10.84 -13.69
C SER A 132 19.20 -11.97 -14.38
N GLU A 133 18.17 -12.47 -13.74
CA GLU A 133 17.31 -13.52 -14.28
C GLU A 133 16.53 -13.06 -15.51
N VAL A 134 15.91 -11.86 -15.43
CA VAL A 134 15.19 -11.28 -16.58
C VAL A 134 16.12 -11.01 -17.77
N ILE A 135 17.36 -10.61 -17.55
CA ILE A 135 18.34 -10.43 -18.62
C ILE A 135 18.65 -11.79 -19.27
N SER A 136 18.91 -12.83 -18.50
CA SER A 136 19.15 -14.19 -19.01
C SER A 136 17.97 -14.72 -19.82
N GLN A 137 16.73 -14.46 -19.37
CA GLN A 137 15.52 -14.84 -20.09
C GLN A 137 15.36 -14.09 -21.42
N ILE A 138 15.75 -12.81 -21.48
CA ILE A 138 15.73 -12.02 -22.72
C ILE A 138 16.74 -12.58 -23.73
N GLU A 139 17.94 -12.94 -23.29
CA GLU A 139 18.99 -13.51 -24.14
C GLU A 139 18.62 -14.92 -24.66
N GLY A 140 17.91 -15.70 -23.88
CA GLY A 140 17.46 -17.05 -24.24
C GLY A 140 16.20 -17.11 -25.10
N THR A 141 15.51 -16.00 -25.34
CA THR A 141 14.19 -16.00 -26.00
C THR A 141 14.22 -15.26 -27.32
N ASN A 142 13.72 -15.93 -28.40
CA ASN A 142 13.58 -15.33 -29.74
C ASN A 142 12.20 -14.72 -30.02
N SER A 143 11.27 -14.76 -29.08
CA SER A 143 9.90 -14.26 -29.25
C SER A 143 9.83 -12.76 -28.96
N GLU A 144 9.53 -11.93 -29.97
CA GLU A 144 9.39 -10.47 -29.82
C GLU A 144 8.38 -10.05 -28.76
N ALA A 145 7.25 -10.78 -28.64
CA ALA A 145 6.22 -10.48 -27.64
C ALA A 145 6.74 -10.69 -26.20
N LYS A 146 7.47 -11.81 -25.97
CA LYS A 146 8.10 -12.09 -24.67
C LYS A 146 9.18 -11.07 -24.35
N ILE A 147 10.06 -10.76 -25.31
CA ILE A 147 11.10 -9.74 -25.14
C ILE A 147 10.50 -8.39 -24.76
N LYS A 148 9.39 -8.00 -25.40
CA LYS A 148 8.70 -6.74 -25.09
C LYS A 148 8.11 -6.73 -23.67
N LYS A 149 7.54 -7.86 -23.20
CA LYS A 149 7.03 -8.01 -21.81
C LYS A 149 8.19 -7.92 -20.81
N LEU A 150 9.25 -8.70 -21.00
CA LEU A 150 10.43 -8.74 -20.16
C LEU A 150 11.17 -7.41 -20.10
N SER A 151 11.26 -6.70 -21.23
CA SER A 151 11.87 -5.36 -21.28
C SER A 151 11.11 -4.33 -20.46
N LYS A 152 9.76 -4.42 -20.41
CA LYS A 152 8.95 -3.56 -19.55
C LYS A 152 9.20 -3.90 -18.06
N ARG A 153 9.26 -5.18 -17.70
CA ARG A 153 9.58 -5.64 -16.34
C ARG A 153 10.96 -5.14 -15.93
N LEU A 154 11.97 -5.34 -16.76
CA LEU A 154 13.35 -4.89 -16.54
C LEU A 154 13.44 -3.38 -16.30
N LYS A 155 12.67 -2.59 -17.06
CA LYS A 155 12.65 -1.13 -16.90
C LYS A 155 12.14 -0.71 -15.53
N ILE A 156 11.12 -1.39 -14.99
CA ILE A 156 10.55 -1.11 -13.66
C ILE A 156 11.54 -1.53 -12.58
N LEU A 157 12.10 -2.75 -12.65
CA LEU A 157 13.08 -3.25 -11.69
C LEU A 157 14.31 -2.31 -11.60
N LYS A 158 14.88 -1.93 -12.74
CA LYS A 158 15.99 -0.95 -12.78
C LYS A 158 15.58 0.43 -12.24
N GLY A 159 14.32 0.82 -12.39
CA GLY A 159 13.77 2.05 -11.82
C GLY A 159 13.79 2.03 -10.30
N PHE A 160 13.41 0.92 -9.69
CA PHE A 160 13.44 0.75 -8.22
C PHE A 160 14.88 0.74 -7.69
N VAL A 161 15.79 -0.01 -8.31
CA VAL A 161 17.21 -0.03 -7.89
C VAL A 161 17.87 1.35 -7.96
N LYS A 162 17.52 2.17 -8.96
CA LYS A 162 18.05 3.53 -9.10
C LYS A 162 17.40 4.55 -8.16
N SER A 163 16.27 4.23 -7.58
CA SER A 163 15.54 5.11 -6.68
C SER A 163 15.67 4.63 -5.24
N THR A 164 15.30 5.49 -4.30
CA THR A 164 15.17 5.14 -2.88
C THR A 164 13.83 4.49 -2.56
N ASN A 165 12.95 4.35 -3.55
CA ASN A 165 11.62 3.79 -3.35
C ASN A 165 11.69 2.26 -3.28
N LYS A 166 10.93 1.70 -2.36
CA LYS A 166 10.79 0.25 -2.18
C LYS A 166 9.53 -0.28 -2.85
N PRO A 167 9.56 -1.49 -3.45
CA PRO A 167 8.39 -2.12 -4.07
C PRO A 167 7.21 -2.27 -3.12
N GLU A 168 7.45 -2.61 -1.87
CA GLU A 168 6.45 -2.80 -0.81
C GLU A 168 5.58 -1.56 -0.54
N TRP A 169 6.09 -0.35 -0.85
CA TRP A 169 5.34 0.90 -0.67
C TRP A 169 4.16 1.09 -1.62
N MET A 170 4.01 0.19 -2.59
CA MET A 170 2.80 0.13 -3.41
C MET A 170 1.59 -0.44 -2.66
N ILE A 171 1.84 -1.06 -1.51
CA ILE A 171 0.83 -1.49 -0.55
C ILE A 171 0.86 -0.50 0.62
N LEU A 172 -0.27 0.09 0.91
CA LEU A 172 -0.42 1.13 1.93
C LEU A 172 -0.83 0.53 3.27
N ASP A 173 -0.08 0.83 4.32
CA ASP A 173 -0.47 0.61 5.72
C ASP A 173 -1.01 1.89 6.34
N VAL A 174 -0.57 3.03 5.82
CA VAL A 174 -0.89 4.36 6.31
C VAL A 174 -1.40 5.20 5.15
N LEU A 175 -2.59 5.77 5.31
CA LEU A 175 -3.18 6.67 4.35
C LEU A 175 -2.81 8.12 4.69
N PRO A 176 -2.10 8.86 3.81
CA PRO A 176 -1.81 10.27 4.03
C PRO A 176 -3.08 11.11 3.88
N VAL A 177 -3.32 12.03 4.84
CA VAL A 177 -4.45 12.94 4.83
C VAL A 177 -3.97 14.34 4.47
N LEU A 178 -4.41 14.84 3.33
CA LEU A 178 -4.11 16.20 2.88
C LEU A 178 -4.69 17.25 3.85
N PRO A 179 -3.99 18.38 4.04
CA PRO A 179 -4.50 19.48 4.84
C PRO A 179 -5.87 19.97 4.33
N PRO A 180 -6.77 20.41 5.22
CA PRO A 180 -8.10 20.90 4.84
C PRO A 180 -8.09 22.06 3.82
N ASP A 181 -7.04 22.89 3.82
CA ASP A 181 -6.91 24.00 2.87
C ASP A 181 -6.64 23.54 1.44
N LEU A 182 -6.10 22.31 1.24
CA LEU A 182 -5.89 21.69 -0.06
C LEU A 182 -7.12 20.89 -0.56
N ARG A 183 -8.10 20.65 0.29
CA ARG A 183 -9.37 19.97 -0.01
C ARG A 183 -10.56 20.77 0.55
N PRO A 184 -10.71 22.02 0.17
CA PRO A 184 -11.68 22.92 0.79
C PRO A 184 -13.12 22.50 0.47
N LEU A 185 -14.02 22.78 1.42
CA LEU A 185 -15.45 22.75 1.23
C LEU A 185 -15.89 24.16 0.78
N VAL A 186 -16.33 24.28 -0.46
CA VAL A 186 -16.69 25.56 -1.08
C VAL A 186 -18.21 25.73 -1.06
N PRO A 187 -18.75 26.76 -0.42
CA PRO A 187 -20.17 27.05 -0.47
C PRO A 187 -20.58 27.58 -1.85
N LEU A 188 -21.64 27.03 -2.40
CA LEU A 188 -22.26 27.43 -3.64
C LEU A 188 -23.56 28.24 -3.36
N GLU A 189 -24.03 28.96 -4.37
CA GLU A 189 -25.32 29.63 -4.28
C GLU A 189 -26.47 28.63 -4.05
N GLY A 190 -27.44 28.98 -3.18
CA GLY A 190 -28.55 28.08 -2.82
C GLY A 190 -28.27 27.10 -1.69
N GLY A 191 -27.23 27.35 -0.84
CA GLY A 191 -26.96 26.54 0.36
C GLY A 191 -26.33 25.16 0.11
N ARG A 192 -25.88 24.89 -1.13
CA ARG A 192 -25.16 23.69 -1.49
C ARG A 192 -23.65 23.89 -1.31
N PHE A 193 -22.92 22.80 -1.11
CA PHE A 193 -21.47 22.82 -1.01
C PHE A 193 -20.86 21.97 -2.13
N ALA A 194 -19.78 22.46 -2.71
CA ALA A 194 -18.89 21.66 -3.55
C ALA A 194 -17.73 21.17 -2.70
N THR A 195 -17.40 19.90 -2.82
CA THR A 195 -16.30 19.29 -2.10
C THR A 195 -15.41 18.48 -3.04
N SER A 196 -14.17 18.23 -2.64
CA SER A 196 -13.29 17.31 -3.34
C SER A 196 -13.67 15.86 -2.98
N ASP A 197 -13.51 14.93 -3.94
CA ASP A 197 -13.71 13.48 -3.74
C ASP A 197 -12.83 12.92 -2.61
N LEU A 198 -11.73 13.60 -2.29
CA LEU A 198 -10.86 13.26 -1.15
C LEU A 198 -11.58 13.38 0.20
N ASN A 199 -12.56 14.30 0.32
CA ASN A 199 -13.33 14.41 1.56
C ASN A 199 -14.30 13.24 1.72
N ASP A 200 -14.91 12.78 0.63
CA ASP A 200 -15.80 11.61 0.66
C ASP A 200 -15.01 10.33 1.01
N CYS A 201 -13.85 10.16 0.42
CA CYS A 201 -12.96 9.03 0.74
C CYS A 201 -12.60 9.01 2.24
N LEU A 202 -12.28 10.15 2.84
CA LEU A 202 -11.93 10.24 4.26
C LEU A 202 -13.11 9.96 5.19
N LEU A 203 -14.35 10.28 4.79
CA LEU A 203 -15.55 9.94 5.55
C LEU A 203 -15.80 8.43 5.61
N TYR A 204 -15.51 7.71 4.52
CA TYR A 204 -15.68 6.25 4.49
C TYR A 204 -14.54 5.47 5.14
N THR A 205 -13.36 6.06 5.27
CA THR A 205 -12.19 5.40 5.88
C THR A 205 -12.00 5.68 7.36
N SER A 206 -12.69 6.67 7.90
CA SER A 206 -12.68 6.95 9.34
C SER A 206 -14.05 6.64 9.96
N ASP A 207 -14.07 5.92 11.08
CA ASP A 207 -15.27 5.70 11.90
C ASP A 207 -15.82 7.00 12.54
N ALA A 208 -15.37 8.17 12.08
CA ALA A 208 -15.80 9.46 12.57
C ALA A 208 -17.30 9.76 12.33
N ALA A 209 -18.00 8.89 11.59
CA ALA A 209 -19.45 8.97 11.42
C ALA A 209 -20.23 8.29 12.55
N ASP A 210 -19.57 7.43 13.35
CA ASP A 210 -20.18 6.65 14.43
C ASP A 210 -19.86 7.19 15.83
N ASP A 211 -19.12 8.28 15.95
CA ASP A 211 -18.91 8.97 17.21
C ASP A 211 -20.13 9.87 17.51
N PRO A 212 -20.90 9.61 18.61
CA PRO A 212 -22.10 10.36 18.98
C PRO A 212 -21.84 11.80 19.41
#